data_b4ff039dd0709e2e9f4eb9604d482a2a
#
_entry.id   b4ff039dd0709e2e9f4eb9604d482a2a
#
_cell.length_a   1.000
_cell.length_b   1.000
_cell.length_c   1.000
_cell.angle_alpha   90.00
_cell.angle_beta   90.00
_cell.angle_gamma   90.00
#
_symmetry.space_group_name_H-M   'P 1'
#
loop_
_entity.id
_entity.type
_entity.pdbx_description
1 polymer ?
#
loop_
_entity_poly.entity_id
_entity_poly.type
_entity_poly.pdbx_seq_one_letter_code
_entity_poly.pdbx_strand_id
1 'polypeptide(L)' 'MQHFDKGERVRVDIPDETDPDHRLHGEHGTVVSVLQDDAGTTTGDERDDVIYRVELADGENIDLRWRDLRPPIE' A
#
# COMPACT_ATOMS: atom_id res chain seq x y z
N MET A 1 -1.18 13.54 5.70
CA MET A 1 -0.37 12.64 4.86
C MET A 1 -0.51 11.21 5.37
N GLN A 2 -0.78 10.29 4.48
CA GLN A 2 -0.85 8.87 4.85
C GLN A 2 0.56 8.33 5.04
N HIS A 3 0.82 7.76 6.18
CA HIS A 3 2.09 7.12 6.49
C HIS A 3 1.84 5.89 7.34
N PHE A 4 2.47 4.78 6.96
CA PHE A 4 2.31 3.51 7.67
C PHE A 4 3.68 2.99 8.08
N ASP A 5 3.77 2.41 9.27
CA ASP A 5 4.98 1.80 9.78
C ASP A 5 4.93 0.28 9.66
N LYS A 6 6.11 -0.33 9.67
CA LYS A 6 6.22 -1.79 9.72
C LYS A 6 5.44 -2.32 10.93
N GLY A 7 4.63 -3.35 10.70
CA GLY A 7 3.77 -3.95 11.71
C GLY A 7 2.38 -3.38 11.79
N GLU A 8 2.12 -2.27 11.09
CA GLU A 8 0.81 -1.63 11.11
C GLU A 8 -0.18 -2.35 10.19
N ARG A 9 -1.43 -2.44 10.64
CA ARG A 9 -2.51 -2.99 9.83
C ARG A 9 -3.00 -1.94 8.84
N VAL A 10 -3.32 -2.39 7.64
CA VAL A 10 -3.80 -1.53 6.55
C VAL A 10 -4.91 -2.22 5.77
N ARG A 11 -5.65 -1.44 5.00
CA ARG A 11 -6.66 -1.92 4.07
C ARG A 11 -6.30 -1.43 2.68
N VAL A 12 -6.42 -2.32 1.70
CA VAL A 12 -6.20 -1.97 0.29
C VAL A 12 -7.42 -1.21 -0.22
N ASP A 13 -7.18 -0.08 -0.86
CA ASP A 13 -8.22 0.79 -1.40
C ASP A 13 -7.90 1.12 -2.86
N ILE A 14 -8.33 0.25 -3.75
CA ILE A 14 -8.14 0.38 -5.21
C ILE A 14 -9.52 0.28 -5.87
N PRO A 15 -10.33 1.35 -5.81
CA PRO A 15 -11.69 1.29 -6.34
C PRO A 15 -11.78 1.29 -7.87
N ASP A 16 -10.70 1.61 -8.56
CA ASP A 16 -10.68 1.65 -10.02
C ASP A 16 -10.67 0.22 -10.58
N GLU A 17 -11.77 -0.20 -11.17
CA GLU A 17 -11.94 -1.55 -11.71
C GLU A 17 -10.99 -1.85 -12.88
N THR A 18 -10.40 -0.84 -13.49
CA THR A 18 -9.43 -1.02 -14.57
C THR A 18 -8.01 -1.25 -14.06
N ASP A 19 -7.77 -1.04 -12.77
CA ASP A 19 -6.46 -1.26 -12.15
C ASP A 19 -6.21 -2.77 -12.06
N PRO A 20 -5.01 -3.26 -12.46
CA PRO A 20 -4.67 -4.69 -12.37
C PRO A 20 -4.78 -5.24 -10.94
N ASP A 21 -4.61 -4.39 -9.94
CA ASP A 21 -4.66 -4.78 -8.53
C ASP A 21 -6.04 -4.57 -7.89
N HIS A 22 -7.06 -4.21 -8.69
CA HIS A 22 -8.42 -4.02 -8.17
C HIS A 22 -8.95 -5.27 -7.44
N ARG A 23 -8.51 -6.45 -7.83
CA ARG A 23 -8.87 -7.71 -7.16
C ARG A 23 -8.54 -7.71 -5.67
N LEU A 24 -7.63 -6.86 -5.25
CA LEU A 24 -7.20 -6.73 -3.85
C LEU A 24 -8.00 -5.69 -3.07
N HIS A 25 -8.88 -4.95 -3.74
CA HIS A 25 -9.67 -3.89 -3.10
C HIS A 25 -10.47 -4.44 -1.92
N GLY A 26 -10.34 -3.79 -0.77
CA GLY A 26 -11.02 -4.19 0.45
C GLY A 26 -10.27 -5.21 1.31
N GLU A 27 -9.20 -5.81 0.79
CA GLU A 27 -8.38 -6.76 1.55
C GLU A 27 -7.63 -6.05 2.67
N HIS A 28 -7.52 -6.73 3.81
CA HIS A 28 -6.70 -6.25 4.93
C HIS A 28 -5.38 -7.00 4.98
N GLY A 29 -4.35 -6.31 5.45
CA GLY A 29 -3.04 -6.90 5.61
C GLY A 29 -2.21 -6.15 6.63
N THR A 30 -0.95 -6.56 6.75
CA THR A 30 0.01 -5.97 7.67
C THR A 30 1.23 -5.51 6.90
N VAL A 31 1.71 -4.30 7.17
CA VAL A 31 2.94 -3.80 6.56
C VAL A 31 4.12 -4.61 7.14
N VAL A 32 4.80 -5.35 6.28
CA VAL A 32 5.95 -6.17 6.70
C VAL A 32 7.28 -5.52 6.36
N SER A 33 7.27 -4.55 5.43
CA SER A 33 8.48 -3.85 5.04
C SER A 33 8.13 -2.48 4.47
N VAL A 34 8.98 -1.50 4.71
CA VAL A 34 8.87 -0.16 4.13
C VAL A 34 10.12 0.05 3.28
N LEU A 35 9.92 0.23 1.99
CA LEU A 35 11.00 0.31 1.01
C LEU A 35 11.05 1.71 0.41
N GLN A 36 12.24 2.13 0.01
CA GLN A 36 12.42 3.42 -0.65
C GLN A 36 12.75 3.21 -2.12
N ASP A 37 12.17 4.05 -2.99
CA ASP A 37 12.59 4.14 -4.38
C ASP A 37 12.66 5.62 -4.78
N ASP A 38 12.83 5.91 -6.05
CA ASP A 38 13.00 7.28 -6.53
C ASP A 38 11.82 7.79 -7.36
N ALA A 39 10.64 7.18 -7.21
CA ALA A 39 9.46 7.61 -7.95
C ALA A 39 9.05 9.05 -7.63
N GLY A 40 9.31 9.52 -6.41
CA GLY A 40 9.03 10.89 -6.01
C GLY A 40 9.80 11.93 -6.82
N THR A 41 10.98 11.57 -7.33
CA THR A 41 11.76 12.42 -8.21
C THR A 41 11.02 12.69 -9.54
N THR A 42 10.29 11.69 -10.02
CA THR A 42 9.52 11.79 -11.25
C THR A 42 8.19 12.54 -11.04
N THR A 43 7.50 12.27 -9.95
CA THR A 43 6.17 12.83 -9.68
C THR A 43 6.21 14.16 -8.92
N GLY A 44 7.32 14.43 -8.22
CA GLY A 44 7.45 15.60 -7.36
C GLY A 44 6.82 15.43 -5.98
N ASP A 45 6.36 14.23 -5.63
CA ASP A 45 5.76 13.93 -4.33
C ASP A 45 6.61 12.92 -3.57
N GLU A 46 7.20 13.35 -2.45
CA GLU A 46 8.08 12.51 -1.63
C GLU A 46 7.41 11.22 -1.15
N ARG A 47 6.09 11.22 -1.01
CA ARG A 47 5.36 10.02 -0.59
C ARG A 47 5.47 8.90 -1.61
N ASP A 48 5.70 9.25 -2.88
CA ASP A 48 5.86 8.26 -3.94
C ASP A 48 7.22 7.56 -3.91
N ASP A 49 8.17 8.05 -3.09
CA ASP A 49 9.44 7.38 -2.87
C ASP A 49 9.31 6.13 -1.98
N VAL A 50 8.15 5.93 -1.37
CA VAL A 50 7.96 4.87 -0.39
C VAL A 50 7.03 3.80 -0.95
N ILE A 51 7.49 2.55 -0.89
CA ILE A 51 6.70 1.37 -1.22
C ILE A 51 6.46 0.60 0.06
N TYR A 52 5.21 0.25 0.31
CA TYR A 52 4.83 -0.57 1.46
C TYR A 52 4.62 -2.01 0.98
N ARG A 53 5.41 -2.93 1.54
CA ARG A 53 5.18 -4.36 1.32
C ARG A 53 4.18 -4.82 2.35
N VAL A 54 3.06 -5.34 1.88
CA VAL A 54 1.93 -5.73 2.71
C VAL A 54 1.70 -7.22 2.57
N GLU A 55 1.63 -7.92 3.70
CA GLU A 55 1.24 -9.33 3.73
C GLU A 55 -0.26 -9.41 3.94
N LEU A 56 -0.96 -10.04 3.00
CA LEU A 56 -2.39 -10.26 3.06
C LEU A 56 -2.73 -11.46 3.92
N ALA A 57 -4.01 -11.63 4.24
CA ALA A 57 -4.49 -12.71 5.11
C ALA A 57 -4.16 -14.11 4.58
N ASP A 58 -4.05 -14.26 3.26
CA ASP A 58 -3.70 -15.54 2.62
C ASP A 58 -2.20 -15.80 2.53
N GLY A 59 -1.38 -14.88 3.08
CA GLY A 59 0.07 -14.97 3.04
C GLY A 59 0.72 -14.36 1.80
N GLU A 60 -0.04 -13.86 0.86
CA GLU A 60 0.49 -13.18 -0.32
C GLU A 60 1.10 -11.84 0.09
N ASN A 61 2.29 -11.53 -0.43
CA ASN A 61 2.93 -10.23 -0.24
C ASN A 61 2.76 -9.39 -1.50
N ILE A 62 2.33 -8.14 -1.31
CA ILE A 62 2.16 -7.19 -2.41
C ILE A 62 2.86 -5.88 -2.06
N ASP A 63 3.31 -5.17 -3.08
CA ASP A 63 3.97 -3.87 -2.93
C ASP A 63 3.01 -2.80 -3.41
N LEU A 64 2.66 -1.88 -2.52
CA LEU A 64 1.71 -0.81 -2.80
C LEU A 64 2.26 0.53 -2.32
N ARG A 65 1.76 1.60 -2.93
CA ARG A 65 2.09 2.96 -2.52
C ARG A 65 1.02 3.49 -1.58
N TRP A 66 1.32 4.59 -0.90
CA TRP A 66 0.44 5.20 0.09
C TRP A 66 -0.98 5.44 -0.39
N ARG A 67 -1.15 5.79 -1.68
CA ARG A 67 -2.46 6.14 -2.23
C ARG A 67 -3.42 4.97 -2.31
N ASP A 68 -2.89 3.75 -2.33
CA ASP A 68 -3.68 2.51 -2.43
C ASP A 68 -3.94 1.87 -1.07
N LEU A 69 -3.52 2.54 0.00
CA LEU A 69 -3.65 2.03 1.36
C LEU A 69 -4.44 3.00 2.22
N ARG A 70 -5.21 2.45 3.14
CA ARG A 70 -5.99 3.20 4.13
C ARG A 70 -5.87 2.52 5.48
N PRO A 71 -6.17 3.22 6.58
CA PRO A 71 -6.30 2.58 7.88
C PRO A 71 -7.35 1.47 7.82
N PRO A 72 -7.21 0.42 8.64
CA PRO A 72 -8.17 -0.68 8.62
C PRO A 72 -9.55 -0.21 9.08
N ILE A 73 -10.58 -0.87 8.56
CA ILE A 73 -11.94 -0.69 9.04
C ILE A 73 -12.09 -1.58 10.27
N GLU A 74 -12.46 -0.99 11.38
CA GLU A 74 -12.66 -1.68 12.65
C GLU A 74 -14.10 -1.64 13.11
#